data_6e8bfdfc39e9e54b3dc0f022a658f527
#
_entry.id   6e8bfdfc39e9e54b3dc0f022a658f527
#
_cell.length_a   1.000
_cell.length_b   1.000
_cell.length_c   1.000
_cell.angle_alpha   90.00
_cell.angle_beta   90.00
_cell.angle_gamma   90.00
#
_symmetry.space_group_name_H-M   'P 1'
#
loop_
_entity.id
_entity.type
_entity.pdbx_description
1 polymer ?
#
loop_
_entity_poly.entity_id
_entity_poly.type
_entity_poly.pdbx_seq_one_letter_code
_entity_poly.pdbx_strand_id
1 'polypeptide(L)'
;IYISEGCYNCHSQMIRMLKPDVMRYGDYSRLGESIYDYPFQWGSRRIGPDLAREGGFRSNDWHFDHFMDPRAISSAGSAAALPWMGHGSNMPAYPWLARKKIDVDALPSKIRTLRTLGVPFPDWTEEEIRTQVEAQALEIARDLQSKDRFLEPNSQMTAVIAYLQQLGLNGDVP
;
A
#
# COMPACT_ATOMS: atom_id res chain seq x y z
N ILE A 1 0.27 3.23 -9.42
CA ILE A 1 -0.73 2.15 -9.23
C ILE A 1 -1.78 2.60 -8.21
N TYR A 2 -1.41 2.91 -6.97
CA TYR A 2 -2.35 3.33 -5.92
C TYR A 2 -3.28 4.48 -6.37
N ILE A 3 -2.71 5.52 -7.01
CA ILE A 3 -3.47 6.65 -7.54
C ILE A 3 -4.28 6.23 -8.78
N SER A 4 -3.70 5.49 -9.72
CA SER A 4 -4.37 5.11 -10.97
C SER A 4 -5.54 4.15 -10.78
N GLU A 5 -5.49 3.31 -9.74
CA GLU A 5 -6.59 2.40 -9.39
C GLU A 5 -7.63 3.08 -8.47
N GLY A 6 -7.39 4.31 -8.04
CA GLY A 6 -8.36 5.11 -7.29
C GLY A 6 -8.52 4.72 -5.81
N CYS A 7 -7.53 4.10 -5.20
CA CYS A 7 -7.57 3.64 -3.80
C CYS A 7 -7.91 4.78 -2.82
N TYR A 8 -7.37 5.98 -3.09
CA TYR A 8 -7.62 7.19 -2.30
C TYR A 8 -9.09 7.66 -2.29
N ASN A 9 -9.93 7.17 -3.20
CA ASN A 9 -11.35 7.50 -3.20
C ASN A 9 -12.11 6.84 -2.04
N CYS A 10 -11.61 5.70 -1.55
CA CYS A 10 -12.23 4.92 -0.48
C CYS A 10 -11.40 4.90 0.80
N HIS A 11 -10.08 5.11 0.70
CA HIS A 11 -9.15 5.08 1.82
C HIS A 11 -8.50 6.45 2.06
N SER A 12 -8.37 6.84 3.31
CA SER A 12 -7.48 7.93 3.72
C SER A 12 -6.13 7.38 4.15
N GLN A 13 -5.11 8.25 4.21
CA GLN A 13 -3.79 7.96 4.74
C GLN A 13 -3.36 9.07 5.72
N MET A 14 -4.28 9.47 6.60
CA MET A 14 -3.99 10.48 7.63
C MET A 14 -4.84 10.22 8.85
N ILE A 15 -4.20 9.88 9.96
CA ILE A 15 -4.83 9.80 11.26
C ILE A 15 -4.86 11.21 11.85
N ARG A 16 -6.05 11.73 12.08
CA ARG A 16 -6.26 13.08 12.64
C ARG A 16 -5.98 13.07 14.14
N MET A 17 -5.64 14.24 14.71
CA MET A 17 -5.46 14.44 16.15
C MET A 17 -6.78 14.37 16.94
N LEU A 18 -7.73 13.56 16.50
CA LEU A 18 -9.02 13.36 17.14
C LEU A 18 -8.99 12.07 17.94
N LYS A 19 -9.47 12.12 19.17
CA LYS A 19 -9.48 10.95 20.07
C LYS A 19 -10.05 9.67 19.42
N PRO A 20 -11.18 9.71 18.68
CA PRO A 20 -11.70 8.51 18.02
C PRO A 20 -10.76 7.93 16.96
N ASP A 21 -10.03 8.78 16.22
CA ASP A 21 -9.07 8.35 15.21
C ASP A 21 -7.87 7.67 15.88
N VAL A 22 -7.28 8.32 16.87
CA VAL A 22 -6.10 7.82 17.58
C VAL A 22 -6.41 6.51 18.32
N MET A 23 -7.59 6.40 18.92
CA MET A 23 -8.00 5.15 19.56
C MET A 23 -8.22 4.00 18.60
N ARG A 24 -8.58 4.29 17.33
CA ARG A 24 -8.85 3.26 16.32
C ARG A 24 -7.61 2.84 15.54
N TYR A 25 -6.74 3.78 15.22
CA TYR A 25 -5.64 3.58 14.27
C TYR A 25 -4.24 3.76 14.86
N GLY A 26 -4.13 4.24 16.11
CA GLY A 26 -2.87 4.60 16.73
C GLY A 26 -2.56 6.09 16.61
N ASP A 27 -1.31 6.48 16.87
CA ASP A 27 -0.89 7.88 16.90
C ASP A 27 -1.24 8.65 15.60
N TYR A 28 -1.56 9.94 15.77
CA TYR A 28 -1.86 10.82 14.65
C TYR A 28 -0.69 10.94 13.67
N SER A 29 -1.03 11.12 12.40
CA SER A 29 -0.04 11.21 11.32
C SER A 29 0.80 12.46 11.39
N ARG A 30 2.10 12.31 11.10
CA ARG A 30 3.09 13.40 10.99
C ARG A 30 3.40 13.67 9.53
N LEU A 31 3.80 14.88 9.19
CA LEU A 31 4.14 15.27 7.81
C LEU A 31 5.23 14.39 7.19
N GLY A 32 6.25 14.00 7.98
CA GLY A 32 7.33 13.13 7.52
C GLY A 32 6.87 11.77 7.00
N GLU A 33 5.75 11.24 7.47
CA GLU A 33 5.23 9.95 7.01
C GLU A 33 4.83 9.95 5.53
N SER A 34 4.46 11.10 4.97
CA SER A 34 4.02 11.26 3.58
C SER A 34 5.06 11.99 2.71
N ILE A 35 6.30 12.12 3.17
CA ILE A 35 7.32 12.97 2.52
C ILE A 35 7.66 12.52 1.09
N TYR A 36 7.44 11.24 0.77
CA TYR A 36 7.67 10.66 -0.56
C TYR A 36 6.43 10.64 -1.44
N ASP A 37 5.25 11.00 -0.91
CA ASP A 37 4.02 11.06 -1.67
C ASP A 37 3.86 12.41 -2.38
N TYR A 38 3.65 12.37 -3.69
CA TYR A 38 3.36 13.57 -4.47
C TYR A 38 2.26 13.27 -5.50
N PRO A 39 1.07 13.87 -5.31
CA PRO A 39 0.60 14.65 -4.15
C PRO A 39 0.37 13.77 -2.89
N PHE A 40 0.26 14.40 -1.73
CA PHE A 40 -0.10 13.72 -0.50
C PHE A 40 -1.43 12.97 -0.65
N GLN A 41 -1.46 11.71 -0.17
CA GLN A 41 -2.62 10.82 -0.31
C GLN A 41 -3.52 10.84 0.92
N TRP A 42 -3.59 11.95 1.63
CA TRP A 42 -4.30 12.03 2.92
C TRP A 42 -5.77 11.66 2.83
N GLY A 43 -6.48 12.16 1.82
CA GLY A 43 -7.89 11.88 1.61
C GLY A 43 -8.80 12.33 2.76
N SER A 44 -10.09 12.42 2.48
CA SER A 44 -11.10 12.81 3.48
C SER A 44 -12.18 11.75 3.68
N ARG A 45 -12.18 10.71 2.87
CA ARG A 45 -13.16 9.62 2.90
C ARG A 45 -12.56 8.36 3.48
N ARG A 46 -13.35 7.64 4.27
CA ARG A 46 -13.03 6.33 4.84
C ARG A 46 -14.20 5.39 4.60
N ILE A 47 -14.47 5.05 3.31
CA ILE A 47 -15.36 3.94 2.95
C ILE A 47 -14.68 2.65 3.40
N GLY A 48 -13.37 2.53 3.14
CA GLY A 48 -12.47 1.58 3.78
C GLY A 48 -11.73 2.21 4.98
N PRO A 49 -10.90 1.44 5.71
CA PRO A 49 -10.09 1.96 6.82
C PRO A 49 -9.03 2.95 6.35
N ASP A 50 -8.52 3.77 7.28
CA ASP A 50 -7.32 4.57 7.06
C ASP A 50 -6.09 3.66 6.93
N LEU A 51 -5.21 3.95 5.97
CA LEU A 51 -4.05 3.13 5.64
C LEU A 51 -2.72 3.67 6.19
N ALA A 52 -2.74 4.80 6.91
CA ALA A 52 -1.51 5.44 7.40
C ALA A 52 -0.67 4.55 8.34
N ARG A 53 -1.21 3.48 8.87
CA ARG A 53 -0.53 2.49 9.73
C ARG A 53 -0.62 1.08 9.17
N GLU A 54 -0.70 0.95 7.85
CA GLU A 54 -0.82 -0.36 7.21
C GLU A 54 0.52 -1.11 7.17
N GLY A 55 1.66 -0.40 7.13
CA GLY A 55 2.99 -0.99 7.07
C GLY A 55 3.26 -1.92 8.24
N GLY A 56 3.55 -3.18 7.93
CA GLY A 56 3.78 -4.24 8.91
C GLY A 56 2.54 -4.69 9.71
N PHE A 57 1.38 -4.03 9.54
CA PHE A 57 0.16 -4.39 10.25
C PHE A 57 -0.48 -5.66 9.69
N ARG A 58 -0.46 -5.83 8.37
CA ARG A 58 -0.91 -7.05 7.70
C ARG A 58 0.22 -7.67 6.89
N SER A 59 0.17 -9.00 6.76
CA SER A 59 1.16 -9.76 5.98
C SER A 59 0.95 -9.60 4.47
N ASN A 60 2.00 -9.92 3.68
CA ASN A 60 1.93 -9.84 2.22
C ASN A 60 0.87 -10.78 1.64
N ASP A 61 0.73 -11.98 2.21
CA ASP A 61 -0.31 -12.95 1.79
C ASP A 61 -1.72 -12.44 2.08
N TRP A 62 -1.92 -11.75 3.22
CA TRP A 62 -3.19 -11.10 3.50
C TRP A 62 -3.51 -10.03 2.44
N HIS A 63 -2.55 -9.20 2.07
CA HIS A 63 -2.74 -8.19 1.02
C HIS A 63 -3.04 -8.84 -0.34
N PHE A 64 -2.28 -9.88 -0.71
CA PHE A 64 -2.52 -10.63 -1.94
C PHE A 64 -3.95 -11.17 -2.00
N ASP A 65 -4.36 -11.93 -0.99
CA ASP A 65 -5.70 -12.52 -0.92
C ASP A 65 -6.79 -11.44 -0.91
N HIS A 66 -6.54 -10.33 -0.20
CA HIS A 66 -7.47 -9.20 -0.13
C HIS A 66 -7.63 -8.48 -1.47
N PHE A 67 -6.59 -8.35 -2.28
CA PHE A 67 -6.70 -7.81 -3.64
C PHE A 67 -7.37 -8.78 -4.59
N MET A 68 -7.17 -10.08 -4.39
CA MET A 68 -7.83 -11.11 -5.21
C MET A 68 -9.31 -11.22 -4.93
N ASP A 69 -9.71 -11.27 -3.67
CA ASP A 69 -11.10 -11.30 -3.23
C ASP A 69 -11.31 -10.68 -1.83
N PRO A 70 -11.58 -9.37 -1.75
CA PRO A 70 -11.77 -8.70 -0.45
C PRO A 70 -12.94 -9.26 0.36
N ARG A 71 -13.93 -9.87 -0.29
CA ARG A 71 -15.12 -10.42 0.38
C ARG A 71 -14.82 -11.72 1.08
N ALA A 72 -14.05 -12.61 0.42
CA ALA A 72 -13.66 -13.88 1.01
C ALA A 72 -12.85 -13.66 2.30
N ILE A 73 -11.88 -12.75 2.29
CA ILE A 73 -11.05 -12.43 3.46
C ILE A 73 -11.85 -11.77 4.57
N SER A 74 -12.72 -10.82 4.24
CA SER A 74 -13.56 -10.13 5.23
C SER A 74 -14.56 -11.05 5.89
N SER A 75 -15.01 -12.10 5.20
CA SER A 75 -15.94 -13.09 5.72
C SER A 75 -15.26 -14.11 6.64
N ALA A 76 -14.02 -14.49 6.33
CA ALA A 76 -13.29 -15.53 7.07
C ALA A 76 -12.90 -15.14 8.51
N GLY A 77 -12.75 -13.83 8.79
CA GLY A 77 -12.32 -13.30 10.10
C GLY A 77 -13.47 -12.82 11.00
N SER A 78 -14.68 -12.74 10.49
CA SER A 78 -15.82 -12.17 11.21
C SER A 78 -16.82 -13.23 11.64
N ALA A 79 -16.51 -13.95 12.71
CA ALA A 79 -17.52 -14.73 13.47
C ALA A 79 -18.63 -13.81 14.05
N ALA A 80 -18.55 -12.52 13.83
CA ALA A 80 -19.49 -11.48 14.23
C ALA A 80 -20.03 -10.68 13.05
N ALA A 81 -20.07 -11.24 11.84
CA ALA A 81 -20.83 -10.65 10.75
C ALA A 81 -22.31 -10.67 11.17
N LEU A 82 -22.73 -9.54 11.73
CA LEU A 82 -24.14 -9.35 12.07
C LEU A 82 -24.95 -9.51 10.78
N PRO A 83 -26.07 -10.27 10.80
CA PRO A 83 -26.84 -10.64 9.60
C PRO A 83 -27.28 -9.45 8.73
N TRP A 84 -27.27 -8.24 9.26
CA TRP A 84 -27.64 -6.99 8.56
C TRP A 84 -26.44 -6.21 8.00
N MET A 85 -25.17 -6.62 8.21
CA MET A 85 -23.99 -5.92 7.71
C MET A 85 -23.64 -6.22 6.26
N GLY A 86 -24.47 -6.96 5.55
CA GLY A 86 -24.21 -7.33 4.16
C GLY A 86 -23.08 -8.36 4.01
N HIS A 87 -22.97 -8.90 2.83
CA HIS A 87 -22.01 -9.97 2.55
C HIS A 87 -20.61 -9.43 2.22
N GLY A 88 -19.81 -9.10 3.26
CA GLY A 88 -18.41 -8.83 3.11
C GLY A 88 -18.04 -7.39 2.74
N SER A 89 -16.89 -7.20 2.15
CA SER A 89 -16.30 -5.91 1.83
C SER A 89 -17.01 -5.19 0.67
N ASN A 90 -17.12 -3.85 0.76
CA ASN A 90 -17.50 -3.00 -0.36
C ASN A 90 -16.33 -2.75 -1.34
N MET A 91 -15.11 -3.11 -0.97
CA MET A 91 -13.95 -2.99 -1.83
C MET A 91 -14.10 -3.91 -3.04
N PRO A 92 -13.88 -3.43 -4.28
CA PRO A 92 -13.82 -4.31 -5.43
C PRO A 92 -12.56 -5.18 -5.40
N ALA A 93 -12.59 -6.32 -6.08
CA ALA A 93 -11.40 -7.13 -6.31
C ALA A 93 -10.52 -6.48 -7.40
N TYR A 94 -9.20 -6.69 -7.32
CA TYR A 94 -8.20 -6.14 -8.26
C TYR A 94 -7.30 -7.25 -8.86
N PRO A 95 -7.84 -8.37 -9.36
CA PRO A 95 -7.03 -9.51 -9.80
C PRO A 95 -6.13 -9.19 -11.01
N TRP A 96 -6.45 -8.15 -11.78
CA TRP A 96 -5.61 -7.72 -12.91
C TRP A 96 -4.25 -7.21 -12.49
N LEU A 97 -4.09 -6.69 -11.25
CA LEU A 97 -2.81 -6.21 -10.72
C LEU A 97 -1.77 -7.33 -10.65
N ALA A 98 -2.19 -8.57 -10.42
CA ALA A 98 -1.29 -9.72 -10.41
C ALA A 98 -0.73 -10.05 -11.82
N ARG A 99 -1.46 -9.68 -12.87
CA ARG A 99 -1.08 -9.97 -14.28
C ARG A 99 -0.40 -8.81 -14.99
N LYS A 100 -0.76 -7.57 -14.60
CA LYS A 100 -0.15 -6.36 -15.16
C LYS A 100 1.25 -6.17 -14.59
N LYS A 101 2.20 -5.79 -15.43
CA LYS A 101 3.59 -5.53 -15.03
C LYS A 101 3.84 -4.04 -14.86
N ILE A 102 4.79 -3.72 -14.01
CA ILE A 102 5.33 -2.37 -13.89
C ILE A 102 6.44 -2.17 -14.94
N ASP A 103 6.59 -0.94 -15.36
CA ASP A 103 7.72 -0.50 -16.18
C ASP A 103 8.84 -0.05 -15.22
N VAL A 104 9.77 -0.98 -14.92
CA VAL A 104 10.90 -0.74 -14.03
C VAL A 104 11.88 0.26 -14.68
N ASP A 105 12.02 0.24 -16.00
CA ASP A 105 12.93 1.11 -16.73
C ASP A 105 12.53 2.59 -16.66
N ALA A 106 11.25 2.86 -16.48
CA ALA A 106 10.76 4.22 -16.30
C ALA A 106 10.96 4.79 -14.88
N LEU A 107 11.31 3.96 -13.87
CA LEU A 107 11.40 4.41 -12.47
C LEU A 107 12.49 5.46 -12.23
N PRO A 108 13.73 5.34 -12.77
CA PRO A 108 14.75 6.36 -12.58
C PRO A 108 14.32 7.75 -13.08
N SER A 109 13.64 7.79 -14.22
CA SER A 109 13.12 9.04 -14.78
C SER A 109 12.03 9.66 -13.88
N LYS A 110 11.13 8.83 -13.35
CA LYS A 110 10.07 9.27 -12.42
C LYS A 110 10.66 9.82 -11.11
N ILE A 111 11.63 9.12 -10.51
CA ILE A 111 12.30 9.57 -9.29
C ILE A 111 13.01 10.91 -9.53
N ARG A 112 13.70 11.07 -10.65
CA ARG A 112 14.35 12.33 -11.03
C ARG A 112 13.35 13.47 -11.16
N THR A 113 12.19 13.22 -11.77
CA THR A 113 11.11 14.20 -11.87
C THR A 113 10.56 14.57 -10.48
N LEU A 114 10.31 13.60 -9.62
CA LEU A 114 9.81 13.84 -8.26
C LEU A 114 10.83 14.66 -7.44
N ARG A 115 12.14 14.39 -7.57
CA ARG A 115 13.19 15.22 -6.95
C ARG A 115 13.15 16.66 -7.43
N THR A 116 12.94 16.89 -8.72
CA THR A 116 12.77 18.24 -9.28
C THR A 116 11.56 18.96 -8.68
N LEU A 117 10.53 18.22 -8.30
CA LEU A 117 9.34 18.74 -7.63
C LEU A 117 9.53 18.88 -6.10
N GLY A 118 10.71 18.58 -5.57
CA GLY A 118 11.04 18.76 -4.16
C GLY A 118 10.84 17.53 -3.27
N VAL A 119 10.50 16.37 -3.86
CA VAL A 119 10.42 15.12 -3.08
C VAL A 119 11.85 14.68 -2.72
N PRO A 120 12.18 14.42 -1.45
CA PRO A 120 13.55 14.23 -0.98
C PRO A 120 14.09 12.81 -1.22
N PHE A 121 13.91 12.26 -2.42
CA PHE A 121 14.59 11.03 -2.78
C PHE A 121 16.10 11.22 -2.77
N PRO A 122 16.88 10.26 -2.26
CA PRO A 122 18.33 10.27 -2.34
C PRO A 122 18.83 10.35 -3.79
N ASP A 123 20.10 10.74 -3.95
CA ASP A 123 20.73 10.82 -5.26
C ASP A 123 21.25 9.46 -5.73
N TRP A 124 20.30 8.54 -5.91
CA TRP A 124 20.60 7.22 -6.40
C TRP A 124 20.89 7.21 -7.90
N THR A 125 21.85 6.40 -8.29
CA THR A 125 22.08 6.02 -9.69
C THR A 125 20.92 5.16 -10.21
N GLU A 126 20.80 5.07 -11.52
CA GLU A 126 19.76 4.21 -12.14
C GLU A 126 19.93 2.74 -11.74
N GLU A 127 21.17 2.28 -11.58
CA GLU A 127 21.48 0.91 -11.16
C GLU A 127 21.10 0.65 -9.70
N GLU A 128 21.37 1.59 -8.81
CA GLU A 128 20.95 1.49 -7.41
C GLU A 128 19.43 1.45 -7.28
N ILE A 129 18.71 2.26 -8.05
CA ILE A 129 17.25 2.24 -8.07
C ILE A 129 16.74 0.86 -8.51
N ARG A 130 17.27 0.32 -9.62
CA ARG A 130 16.89 -1.01 -10.12
C ARG A 130 17.17 -2.09 -9.09
N THR A 131 18.36 -2.10 -8.52
CA THR A 131 18.77 -3.09 -7.52
C THR A 131 17.87 -3.08 -6.29
N GLN A 132 17.52 -1.90 -5.78
CA GLN A 132 16.63 -1.80 -4.63
C GLN A 132 15.21 -2.25 -4.95
N VAL A 133 14.68 -1.86 -6.10
CA VAL A 133 13.33 -2.28 -6.54
C VAL A 133 13.26 -3.79 -6.73
N GLU A 134 14.26 -4.38 -7.38
CA GLU A 134 14.33 -5.82 -7.60
C GLU A 134 14.47 -6.59 -6.28
N ALA A 135 15.31 -6.11 -5.37
CA ALA A 135 15.50 -6.74 -4.05
C ALA A 135 14.19 -6.76 -3.26
N GLN A 136 13.50 -5.62 -3.15
CA GLN A 136 12.21 -5.53 -2.46
C GLN A 136 11.13 -6.39 -3.13
N ALA A 137 11.07 -6.37 -4.45
CA ALA A 137 10.09 -7.16 -5.19
C ALA A 137 10.31 -8.67 -5.03
N LEU A 138 11.58 -9.12 -5.03
CA LEU A 138 11.94 -10.51 -4.80
C LEU A 138 11.65 -10.96 -3.38
N GLU A 139 11.86 -10.11 -2.38
CA GLU A 139 11.54 -10.39 -0.98
C GLU A 139 10.05 -10.68 -0.82
N ILE A 140 9.18 -9.80 -1.34
CA ILE A 140 7.73 -9.99 -1.29
C ILE A 140 7.31 -11.25 -2.05
N ALA A 141 7.85 -11.48 -3.24
CA ALA A 141 7.51 -12.66 -4.03
C ALA A 141 7.91 -13.98 -3.33
N ARG A 142 9.07 -14.02 -2.67
CA ARG A 142 9.53 -15.17 -1.89
C ARG A 142 8.68 -15.42 -0.65
N ASP A 143 8.31 -14.34 0.07
CA ASP A 143 7.40 -14.46 1.22
C ASP A 143 6.05 -15.03 0.80
N LEU A 144 5.48 -14.54 -0.30
CA LEU A 144 4.23 -15.06 -0.87
C LEU A 144 4.37 -16.54 -1.30
N GLN A 145 5.47 -16.88 -1.99
CA GLN A 145 5.73 -18.24 -2.42
C GLN A 145 5.83 -19.22 -1.25
N SER A 146 6.42 -18.80 -0.14
CA SER A 146 6.50 -19.61 1.09
C SER A 146 5.14 -19.96 1.69
N LYS A 147 4.09 -19.27 1.24
CA LYS A 147 2.69 -19.41 1.70
C LYS A 147 1.75 -19.87 0.57
N ASP A 148 2.30 -20.53 -0.45
CA ASP A 148 1.57 -21.05 -1.62
C ASP A 148 0.83 -19.97 -2.44
N ARG A 149 1.36 -18.73 -2.46
CA ARG A 149 0.89 -17.67 -3.35
C ARG A 149 1.97 -17.33 -4.34
N PHE A 150 1.62 -17.39 -5.63
CA PHE A 150 2.57 -17.13 -6.70
C PHE A 150 2.29 -15.77 -7.33
N LEU A 151 3.27 -14.88 -7.25
CA LEU A 151 3.19 -13.54 -7.80
C LEU A 151 4.53 -13.16 -8.44
N GLU A 152 4.45 -12.64 -9.68
CA GLU A 152 5.63 -12.14 -10.38
C GLU A 152 6.22 -10.91 -9.64
N PRO A 153 7.55 -10.87 -9.42
CA PRO A 153 8.18 -9.75 -8.73
C PRO A 153 7.89 -8.39 -9.37
N ASN A 154 7.81 -8.33 -10.69
CA ASN A 154 7.52 -7.10 -11.45
C ASN A 154 6.03 -6.84 -11.68
N SER A 155 5.14 -7.51 -10.95
CA SER A 155 3.71 -7.25 -11.07
C SER A 155 3.29 -5.93 -10.41
N GLN A 156 2.19 -5.37 -10.87
CA GLN A 156 1.61 -4.18 -10.23
C GLN A 156 1.11 -4.50 -8.81
N MET A 157 0.71 -5.74 -8.55
CA MET A 157 0.29 -6.17 -7.21
C MET A 157 1.48 -6.18 -6.24
N THR A 158 2.64 -6.72 -6.65
CA THR A 158 3.87 -6.65 -5.84
C THR A 158 4.21 -5.20 -5.50
N ALA A 159 4.15 -4.30 -6.48
CA ALA A 159 4.48 -2.90 -6.27
C ALA A 159 3.49 -2.18 -5.33
N VAL A 160 2.19 -2.48 -5.38
CA VAL A 160 1.23 -1.88 -4.44
C VAL A 160 1.35 -2.48 -3.05
N ILE A 161 1.66 -3.76 -2.91
CA ILE A 161 1.97 -4.38 -1.60
C ILE A 161 3.21 -3.71 -1.00
N ALA A 162 4.29 -3.55 -1.78
CA ALA A 162 5.49 -2.84 -1.34
C ALA A 162 5.19 -1.43 -0.82
N TYR A 163 4.35 -0.69 -1.53
CA TYR A 163 3.91 0.65 -1.12
C TYR A 163 3.14 0.61 0.22
N LEU A 164 2.17 -0.28 0.35
CA LEU A 164 1.37 -0.41 1.58
C LEU A 164 2.22 -0.79 2.79
N GLN A 165 3.20 -1.67 2.61
CA GLN A 165 4.11 -2.10 3.66
C GLN A 165 5.07 -1.00 4.16
N GLN A 166 5.16 0.13 3.45
CA GLN A 166 5.96 1.29 3.87
C GLN A 166 5.15 2.34 4.62
N LEU A 167 3.81 2.26 4.58
CA LEU A 167 2.96 3.28 5.19
C LEU A 167 3.09 3.31 6.71
N GLY A 168 3.44 4.48 7.22
CA GLY A 168 3.63 4.72 8.65
C GLY A 168 4.99 4.31 9.21
N LEU A 169 5.90 3.74 8.40
CA LEU A 169 7.24 3.37 8.85
C LEU A 169 8.25 4.53 8.73
N ASN A 170 7.96 5.54 7.94
CA ASN A 170 8.85 6.69 7.70
C ASN A 170 8.66 7.85 8.72
N GLY A 171 7.97 7.61 9.81
CA GLY A 171 7.58 8.64 10.77
C GLY A 171 8.73 9.35 11.51
N ASP A 172 9.93 8.78 11.48
CA ASP A 172 11.12 9.30 12.15
C ASP A 172 12.08 10.05 11.19
N VAL A 173 11.62 10.42 10.00
CA VAL A 173 12.40 11.30 9.11
C VAL A 173 12.39 12.70 9.73
N PRO A 174 13.57 13.26 10.08
CA PRO A 174 13.71 14.55 10.77
C PRO A 174 13.24 15.73 9.91
#